data_e50ab3d176de0e0f80750c7377ccad67
#
_entry.id   e50ab3d176de0e0f80750c7377ccad67
#
_cell.length_a   1.000
_cell.length_b   1.000
_cell.length_c   1.000
_cell.angle_alpha   90.00
_cell.angle_beta   90.00
_cell.angle_gamma   90.00
#
_symmetry.space_group_name_H-M   'P 1'
#
loop_
_entity.id
_entity.type
_entity.pdbx_description
1 polymer ?
#
loop_
_entity_poly.entity_id
_entity_poly.type
_entity_poly.pdbx_seq_one_letter_code
_entity_poly.pdbx_strand_id
1 'polypeptide(L)'
;MGRSASRYTPGMLSPEELRHWDRHHVWHAFTQMHEYEPLLIERGEGTWLVDSDGTRYLDGSASMWCAVHGHRHPRLDSALQAQLAKVAHTTNLGLSNPTTVEFARRLAEVAPPGLDRVFFSGDGSSAIETALKMAFQYWLQAAPPRPGRTRFIAIGEAYHGDTLGAIGVGGVDRFTAMFAPLTFEAVRLPSPGGPCPATGRPAPPLGEALANVEQALVSHAGEVAAIIMEPLMQAAAGIYVHPPGFLRGVAELARRHDVLLILDEVAVGFGRTGTMFACQQEDVTPDFLCLAKGLTAGYLPMAATLTTERVWNAFLGSHTDRRTFFHGHTYGGNPLAAAVGIASLDIFRDERTLESLPPKIERLREHATRIAALPHVGAVRQCGLAAGFDLVADKASGTAYPWQERRGMRACLAARSHGALLRPLGDVVVAWPPLSITLEELDHLLAATAAGIRAVTEV
;
A
#
# COMPACT_ATOMS: atom_id res chain seq x y z
N MET A 1 7.60 13.90 -46.53
CA MET A 1 8.78 13.21 -45.96
C MET A 1 8.27 12.11 -45.05
N GLY A 2 8.31 10.86 -45.55
CA GLY A 2 7.77 9.70 -44.87
C GLY A 2 8.67 9.31 -43.69
N ARG A 3 8.10 9.23 -42.50
CA ARG A 3 8.76 8.58 -41.37
C ARG A 3 8.80 7.07 -41.67
N SER A 4 10.01 6.54 -41.90
CA SER A 4 10.25 5.11 -41.94
C SER A 4 9.81 4.52 -40.61
N ALA A 5 8.78 3.66 -40.62
CA ALA A 5 8.41 2.86 -39.46
C ALA A 5 9.55 1.87 -39.20
N SER A 6 10.41 2.19 -38.24
CA SER A 6 11.38 1.27 -37.68
C SER A 6 10.61 0.07 -37.11
N ARG A 7 10.80 -1.10 -37.66
CA ARG A 7 10.23 -2.36 -37.14
C ARG A 7 10.98 -2.66 -35.82
N TYR A 8 10.25 -2.58 -34.69
CA TYR A 8 10.76 -3.00 -33.41
C TYR A 8 11.10 -4.49 -33.44
N THR A 9 12.37 -4.82 -33.28
CA THR A 9 12.83 -6.18 -33.04
C THR A 9 13.43 -6.23 -31.66
N PRO A 10 12.80 -6.91 -30.66
CA PRO A 10 13.37 -7.04 -29.32
C PRO A 10 14.77 -7.66 -29.40
N GLY A 11 15.77 -7.02 -28.76
CA GLY A 11 17.16 -7.48 -28.73
C GLY A 11 18.17 -6.67 -29.57
N MET A 12 17.71 -5.59 -30.25
CA MET A 12 18.59 -4.75 -31.07
C MET A 12 18.79 -3.32 -30.53
N LEU A 13 18.17 -2.96 -29.40
CA LEU A 13 18.27 -1.61 -28.84
C LEU A 13 19.38 -1.56 -27.80
N SER A 14 20.25 -0.57 -27.94
CA SER A 14 21.26 -0.31 -26.90
C SER A 14 20.62 0.27 -25.63
N PRO A 15 21.22 0.08 -24.45
CA PRO A 15 20.77 0.75 -23.21
C PRO A 15 20.69 2.27 -23.37
N GLU A 16 21.58 2.88 -24.17
CA GLU A 16 21.58 4.31 -24.44
C GLU A 16 20.34 4.75 -25.22
N GLU A 17 19.95 4.02 -26.28
CA GLU A 17 18.73 4.28 -27.03
C GLU A 17 17.49 4.12 -26.15
N LEU A 18 17.45 3.10 -25.28
CA LEU A 18 16.36 2.90 -24.34
C LEU A 18 16.26 4.04 -23.32
N ARG A 19 17.36 4.51 -22.74
CA ARG A 19 17.38 5.69 -21.87
C ARG A 19 16.95 6.96 -22.60
N HIS A 20 17.32 7.12 -23.86
CA HIS A 20 16.86 8.23 -24.69
C HIS A 20 15.34 8.19 -24.88
N TRP A 21 14.78 7.04 -25.21
CA TRP A 21 13.34 6.87 -25.42
C TRP A 21 12.55 6.98 -24.11
N ASP A 22 13.09 6.48 -23.02
CA ASP A 22 12.50 6.63 -21.70
C ASP A 22 12.27 8.12 -21.36
N ARG A 23 13.31 8.95 -21.47
CA ARG A 23 13.19 10.39 -21.23
C ARG A 23 12.18 11.10 -22.16
N HIS A 24 11.98 10.60 -23.37
CA HIS A 24 11.14 11.26 -24.36
C HIS A 24 9.70 10.76 -24.42
N HIS A 25 9.46 9.50 -23.99
CA HIS A 25 8.16 8.86 -24.20
C HIS A 25 7.50 8.35 -22.93
N VAL A 26 8.23 8.19 -21.82
CA VAL A 26 7.69 7.67 -20.57
C VAL A 26 7.54 8.80 -19.56
N TRP A 27 6.32 8.97 -19.02
CA TRP A 27 6.07 9.88 -17.92
C TRP A 27 6.03 9.06 -16.61
N HIS A 28 7.08 9.20 -15.81
CA HIS A 28 7.21 8.47 -14.55
C HIS A 28 6.35 9.08 -13.44
N ALA A 29 5.63 8.21 -12.70
CA ALA A 29 4.81 8.60 -11.56
C ALA A 29 5.65 9.23 -10.44
N PHE A 30 5.13 10.27 -9.78
CA PHE A 30 5.78 10.97 -8.66
C PHE A 30 7.21 11.46 -8.96
N THR A 31 7.49 11.82 -10.21
CA THR A 31 8.84 12.14 -10.68
C THR A 31 8.90 13.52 -11.33
N GLN A 32 9.88 14.34 -10.94
CA GLN A 32 10.20 15.55 -11.68
C GLN A 32 11.03 15.17 -12.92
N MET A 33 10.36 15.11 -14.08
CA MET A 33 10.94 14.56 -15.31
C MET A 33 12.16 15.33 -15.82
N HIS A 34 12.27 16.65 -15.52
CA HIS A 34 13.43 17.45 -15.93
C HIS A 34 14.74 17.01 -15.24
N GLU A 35 14.63 16.45 -14.04
CA GLU A 35 15.79 16.01 -13.23
C GLU A 35 15.93 14.49 -13.16
N TYR A 36 15.12 13.77 -13.96
CA TYR A 36 15.08 12.31 -13.91
C TYR A 36 16.21 11.68 -14.74
N GLU A 37 16.93 10.75 -14.12
CA GLU A 37 17.91 9.90 -14.77
C GLU A 37 17.42 8.44 -14.81
N PRO A 38 17.20 7.87 -16.02
CA PRO A 38 16.69 6.52 -16.16
C PRO A 38 17.60 5.46 -15.57
N LEU A 39 17.05 4.61 -14.70
CA LEU A 39 17.66 3.35 -14.28
C LEU A 39 16.84 2.22 -14.90
N LEU A 40 17.39 1.58 -15.93
CA LEU A 40 16.69 0.52 -16.68
C LEU A 40 16.89 -0.82 -15.98
N ILE A 41 15.85 -1.32 -15.32
CA ILE A 41 15.87 -2.66 -14.72
C ILE A 41 15.51 -3.68 -15.81
N GLU A 42 16.42 -4.61 -16.09
CA GLU A 42 16.27 -5.62 -17.13
C GLU A 42 15.73 -6.94 -16.58
N ARG A 43 16.17 -7.34 -15.39
CA ARG A 43 15.73 -8.60 -14.76
C ARG A 43 15.71 -8.53 -13.24
N GLY A 44 14.98 -9.50 -12.64
CA GLY A 44 14.94 -9.70 -11.21
C GLY A 44 15.17 -11.16 -10.83
N GLU A 45 15.83 -11.42 -9.69
CA GLU A 45 16.11 -12.74 -9.15
C GLU A 45 16.03 -12.72 -7.62
N GLY A 46 15.04 -13.40 -7.05
CA GLY A 46 14.81 -13.35 -5.61
C GLY A 46 14.60 -11.92 -5.11
N THR A 47 15.45 -11.43 -4.25
CA THR A 47 15.39 -10.07 -3.69
C THR A 47 16.21 -9.05 -4.49
N TRP A 48 16.83 -9.47 -5.59
CA TRP A 48 17.73 -8.65 -6.40
C TRP A 48 17.09 -8.18 -7.71
N LEU A 49 17.40 -6.96 -8.07
CA LEU A 49 17.17 -6.36 -9.38
C LEU A 49 18.50 -6.14 -10.09
N VAL A 50 18.51 -6.30 -11.41
CA VAL A 50 19.69 -6.11 -12.24
C VAL A 50 19.35 -5.11 -13.33
N ASP A 51 20.17 -4.06 -13.46
CA ASP A 51 19.98 -3.07 -14.51
C ASP A 51 20.59 -3.52 -15.87
N SER A 52 20.35 -2.72 -16.90
CA SER A 52 20.84 -2.97 -18.26
C SER A 52 22.36 -2.91 -18.40
N ASP A 53 23.07 -2.39 -17.39
CA ASP A 53 24.52 -2.35 -17.36
C ASP A 53 25.09 -3.55 -16.56
N GLY A 54 24.21 -4.43 -16.06
CA GLY A 54 24.57 -5.64 -15.30
C GLY A 54 24.80 -5.39 -13.80
N THR A 55 24.57 -4.18 -13.31
CA THR A 55 24.71 -3.87 -11.87
C THR A 55 23.57 -4.46 -11.08
N ARG A 56 23.87 -5.07 -9.95
CA ARG A 56 22.91 -5.71 -9.06
C ARG A 56 22.59 -4.82 -7.86
N TYR A 57 21.31 -4.80 -7.50
CA TYR A 57 20.80 -4.05 -6.35
C TYR A 57 19.83 -4.90 -5.55
N LEU A 58 19.95 -4.93 -4.22
CA LEU A 58 18.87 -5.41 -3.36
C LEU A 58 17.67 -4.48 -3.47
N ASP A 59 16.48 -5.06 -3.70
CA ASP A 59 15.23 -4.31 -3.78
C ASP A 59 14.74 -3.94 -2.38
N GLY A 60 15.25 -2.88 -1.81
CA GLY A 60 14.88 -2.37 -0.49
C GLY A 60 13.52 -1.67 -0.46
N SER A 61 12.79 -1.63 -1.59
CA SER A 61 11.44 -1.07 -1.71
C SER A 61 10.39 -2.10 -2.14
N ALA A 62 10.77 -3.38 -2.32
CA ALA A 62 9.91 -4.44 -2.82
C ALA A 62 9.09 -4.00 -4.05
N SER A 63 9.75 -3.35 -5.02
CA SER A 63 9.17 -2.78 -6.24
C SER A 63 7.88 -2.00 -5.97
N MET A 64 7.95 -1.04 -5.07
CA MET A 64 6.81 -0.25 -4.58
C MET A 64 5.85 -1.03 -3.70
N TRP A 65 6.43 -1.81 -2.74
CA TRP A 65 5.72 -2.49 -1.65
C TRP A 65 4.88 -3.71 -2.07
N CYS A 66 5.10 -4.26 -3.25
CA CYS A 66 4.28 -5.34 -3.80
C CYS A 66 4.99 -6.70 -3.92
N ALA A 67 6.32 -6.74 -4.12
CA ALA A 67 7.07 -7.98 -4.32
C ALA A 67 7.29 -8.74 -2.99
N VAL A 68 6.28 -9.44 -2.49
CA VAL A 68 6.35 -10.12 -1.18
C VAL A 68 7.26 -11.35 -1.19
N HIS A 69 7.25 -12.16 -2.26
CA HIS A 69 8.06 -13.38 -2.41
C HIS A 69 9.33 -13.16 -3.24
N GLY A 70 9.67 -11.88 -3.51
CA GLY A 70 10.77 -11.54 -4.42
C GLY A 70 10.40 -11.67 -5.89
N HIS A 71 11.42 -11.57 -6.76
CA HIS A 71 11.28 -11.56 -8.21
C HIS A 71 11.47 -12.96 -8.78
N ARG A 72 10.70 -13.30 -9.81
CA ARG A 72 10.83 -14.57 -10.55
C ARG A 72 10.72 -15.82 -9.67
N HIS A 73 9.77 -15.82 -8.71
CA HIS A 73 9.51 -17.00 -7.91
C HIS A 73 8.97 -18.15 -8.79
N PRO A 74 9.63 -19.35 -8.82
CA PRO A 74 9.28 -20.40 -9.80
C PRO A 74 7.82 -20.85 -9.76
N ARG A 75 7.20 -20.88 -8.57
CA ARG A 75 5.79 -21.27 -8.42
C ARG A 75 4.85 -20.23 -9.01
N LEU A 76 5.15 -18.93 -8.84
CA LEU A 76 4.36 -17.84 -9.41
C LEU A 76 4.49 -17.81 -10.94
N ASP A 77 5.71 -17.95 -11.47
CA ASP A 77 5.98 -18.06 -12.90
C ASP A 77 5.19 -19.24 -13.51
N SER A 78 5.23 -20.42 -12.88
CA SER A 78 4.53 -21.62 -13.34
C SER A 78 3.02 -21.49 -13.30
N ALA A 79 2.46 -20.87 -12.26
CA ALA A 79 1.02 -20.63 -12.14
C ALA A 79 0.51 -19.70 -13.25
N LEU A 80 1.26 -18.63 -13.55
CA LEU A 80 0.95 -17.71 -14.62
C LEU A 80 0.95 -18.40 -15.99
N GLN A 81 2.00 -19.19 -16.29
CA GLN A 81 2.12 -19.94 -17.55
C GLN A 81 0.99 -20.97 -17.70
N ALA A 82 0.67 -21.70 -16.64
CA ALA A 82 -0.40 -22.70 -16.64
C ALA A 82 -1.79 -22.07 -16.88
N GLN A 83 -2.04 -20.89 -16.33
CA GLN A 83 -3.28 -20.17 -16.57
C GLN A 83 -3.32 -19.55 -17.97
N LEU A 84 -2.22 -19.02 -18.48
CA LEU A 84 -2.12 -18.47 -19.83
C LEU A 84 -2.46 -19.53 -20.90
N ALA A 85 -2.08 -20.78 -20.67
CA ALA A 85 -2.42 -21.90 -21.56
C ALA A 85 -3.93 -22.23 -21.60
N LYS A 86 -4.72 -21.72 -20.64
CA LYS A 86 -6.19 -21.94 -20.60
C LYS A 86 -6.94 -20.74 -21.15
N VAL A 87 -6.83 -19.60 -20.49
CA VAL A 87 -7.44 -18.33 -20.89
C VAL A 87 -6.73 -17.18 -20.18
N ALA A 88 -6.36 -16.16 -20.95
CA ALA A 88 -5.67 -14.98 -20.45
C ALA A 88 -6.63 -14.07 -19.68
N HIS A 89 -7.82 -13.81 -20.22
CA HIS A 89 -8.83 -12.97 -19.60
C HIS A 89 -10.24 -13.42 -19.95
N THR A 90 -11.12 -13.34 -18.97
CA THR A 90 -12.57 -13.32 -19.11
C THR A 90 -13.16 -12.41 -18.03
N THR A 91 -14.18 -11.66 -18.40
CA THR A 91 -14.78 -10.69 -17.48
C THR A 91 -15.60 -11.37 -16.37
N ASN A 92 -15.66 -10.74 -15.19
CA ASN A 92 -16.64 -11.08 -14.14
C ASN A 92 -17.98 -10.33 -14.29
N LEU A 93 -18.16 -9.57 -15.36
CA LEU A 93 -19.41 -8.88 -15.64
C LEU A 93 -20.44 -9.87 -16.17
N GLY A 94 -21.15 -10.53 -15.27
CA GLY A 94 -22.14 -11.56 -15.60
C GLY A 94 -21.57 -12.91 -16.02
N LEU A 95 -20.27 -13.06 -16.07
CA LEU A 95 -19.56 -14.32 -16.28
C LEU A 95 -18.73 -14.69 -15.06
N SER A 96 -18.18 -15.89 -15.06
CA SER A 96 -17.28 -16.37 -14.01
C SER A 96 -16.25 -17.34 -14.60
N ASN A 97 -15.17 -17.59 -13.88
CA ASN A 97 -14.18 -18.60 -14.21
C ASN A 97 -13.70 -19.34 -12.95
N PRO A 98 -13.32 -20.63 -13.06
CA PRO A 98 -12.93 -21.44 -11.91
C PRO A 98 -11.79 -20.83 -11.09
N THR A 99 -10.78 -20.26 -11.74
CA THR A 99 -9.59 -19.71 -11.07
C THR A 99 -9.94 -18.53 -10.17
N THR A 100 -10.76 -17.59 -10.67
CA THR A 100 -11.19 -16.43 -9.87
C THR A 100 -12.12 -16.84 -8.72
N VAL A 101 -13.00 -17.82 -8.93
CA VAL A 101 -13.88 -18.37 -7.88
C VAL A 101 -13.03 -19.03 -6.78
N GLU A 102 -12.07 -19.86 -7.15
CA GLU A 102 -11.16 -20.49 -6.20
C GLU A 102 -10.36 -19.44 -5.41
N PHE A 103 -9.84 -18.43 -6.10
CA PHE A 103 -9.08 -17.36 -5.43
C PHE A 103 -9.95 -16.59 -4.43
N ALA A 104 -11.19 -16.21 -4.80
CA ALA A 104 -12.11 -15.54 -3.90
C ALA A 104 -12.36 -16.36 -2.62
N ARG A 105 -12.62 -17.68 -2.76
CA ARG A 105 -12.80 -18.60 -1.63
C ARG A 105 -11.57 -18.64 -0.73
N ARG A 106 -10.37 -18.85 -1.31
CA ARG A 106 -9.13 -18.92 -0.54
C ARG A 106 -8.80 -17.60 0.16
N LEU A 107 -9.11 -16.48 -0.47
CA LEU A 107 -8.90 -15.15 0.11
C LEU A 107 -9.82 -14.94 1.32
N ALA A 108 -11.09 -15.36 1.23
CA ALA A 108 -12.01 -15.33 2.35
C ALA A 108 -11.56 -16.24 3.51
N GLU A 109 -10.94 -17.40 3.22
CA GLU A 109 -10.44 -18.32 4.25
C GLU A 109 -9.27 -17.75 5.08
N VAL A 110 -8.42 -16.90 4.49
CA VAL A 110 -7.29 -16.28 5.21
C VAL A 110 -7.63 -14.92 5.81
N ALA A 111 -8.74 -14.30 5.37
CA ALA A 111 -9.23 -13.04 5.89
C ALA A 111 -9.80 -13.19 7.31
N PRO A 112 -9.96 -12.07 8.06
CA PRO A 112 -10.72 -12.10 9.30
C PRO A 112 -12.12 -12.71 9.10
N PRO A 113 -12.63 -13.51 10.05
CA PRO A 113 -13.93 -14.20 9.92
C PRO A 113 -15.08 -13.24 9.58
N GLY A 114 -15.95 -13.68 8.67
CA GLY A 114 -17.13 -12.92 8.25
C GLY A 114 -16.93 -11.99 7.04
N LEU A 115 -15.73 -11.96 6.46
CA LEU A 115 -15.42 -11.25 5.21
C LEU A 115 -15.50 -12.21 4.01
N ASP A 116 -16.71 -12.75 3.75
CA ASP A 116 -16.94 -13.85 2.81
C ASP A 116 -17.30 -13.41 1.39
N ARG A 117 -17.44 -12.11 1.15
CA ARG A 117 -17.82 -11.54 -0.14
C ARG A 117 -16.67 -10.74 -0.74
N VAL A 118 -16.24 -11.10 -1.92
CA VAL A 118 -15.07 -10.53 -2.58
C VAL A 118 -15.46 -9.83 -3.88
N PHE A 119 -15.15 -8.55 -3.96
CA PHE A 119 -15.27 -7.77 -5.19
C PHE A 119 -13.87 -7.46 -5.73
N PHE A 120 -13.58 -7.87 -6.96
CA PHE A 120 -12.27 -7.65 -7.58
C PHE A 120 -12.23 -6.35 -8.39
N SER A 121 -11.13 -5.62 -8.28
CA SER A 121 -10.81 -4.40 -9.04
C SER A 121 -9.39 -4.45 -9.60
N GLY A 122 -8.94 -3.37 -10.27
CA GLY A 122 -7.65 -3.36 -10.98
C GLY A 122 -6.45 -3.00 -10.11
N ASP A 123 -6.64 -2.14 -9.11
CA ASP A 123 -5.58 -1.57 -8.27
C ASP A 123 -6.13 -1.13 -6.91
N GLY A 124 -5.23 -0.72 -5.99
CA GLY A 124 -5.59 -0.35 -4.63
C GLY A 124 -6.55 0.85 -4.55
N SER A 125 -6.34 1.88 -5.37
CA SER A 125 -7.26 3.04 -5.40
C SER A 125 -8.67 2.62 -5.80
N SER A 126 -8.77 1.71 -6.76
CA SER A 126 -10.05 1.15 -7.21
C SER A 126 -10.74 0.30 -6.14
N ALA A 127 -9.98 -0.39 -5.28
CA ALA A 127 -10.55 -1.10 -4.13
C ALA A 127 -11.14 -0.12 -3.11
N ILE A 128 -10.46 0.99 -2.85
CA ILE A 128 -10.95 2.07 -1.98
C ILE A 128 -12.21 2.71 -2.58
N GLU A 129 -12.21 3.07 -3.86
CA GLU A 129 -13.41 3.60 -4.56
C GLU A 129 -14.60 2.64 -4.43
N THR A 130 -14.35 1.34 -4.58
CA THR A 130 -15.36 0.29 -4.40
C THR A 130 -15.94 0.32 -2.98
N ALA A 131 -15.08 0.33 -1.95
CA ALA A 131 -15.51 0.35 -0.55
C ALA A 131 -16.30 1.61 -0.21
N LEU A 132 -15.83 2.79 -0.65
CA LEU A 132 -16.54 4.07 -0.43
C LEU A 132 -17.94 4.06 -1.06
N LYS A 133 -18.04 3.63 -2.33
CA LYS A 133 -19.31 3.54 -3.05
C LYS A 133 -20.25 2.50 -2.44
N MET A 134 -19.73 1.33 -2.04
CA MET A 134 -20.53 0.31 -1.38
C MET A 134 -21.03 0.80 -0.01
N ALA A 135 -20.19 1.45 0.78
CA ALA A 135 -20.59 2.01 2.08
C ALA A 135 -21.69 3.08 1.93
N PHE A 136 -21.54 3.96 0.96
CA PHE A 136 -22.56 4.97 0.66
C PHE A 136 -23.89 4.32 0.21
N GLN A 137 -23.84 3.42 -0.78
CA GLN A 137 -25.04 2.74 -1.31
C GLN A 137 -25.68 1.84 -0.26
N TYR A 138 -24.91 1.20 0.61
CA TYR A 138 -25.42 0.41 1.73
C TYR A 138 -26.45 1.19 2.57
N TRP A 139 -26.11 2.42 2.96
CA TRP A 139 -26.98 3.23 3.80
C TRP A 139 -28.26 3.68 3.08
N LEU A 140 -28.22 3.84 1.76
CA LEU A 140 -29.42 4.12 0.97
C LEU A 140 -30.37 2.91 0.90
N GLN A 141 -29.83 1.68 1.02
CA GLN A 141 -30.54 0.41 0.81
C GLN A 141 -30.74 -0.39 2.09
N ALA A 142 -30.13 0.01 3.21
CA ALA A 142 -30.29 -0.63 4.50
C ALA A 142 -31.76 -0.63 4.97
N ALA A 143 -32.09 -1.51 5.88
CA ALA A 143 -33.43 -1.58 6.47
C ALA A 143 -33.39 -1.19 7.97
N PRO A 144 -33.90 -0.02 8.36
CA PRO A 144 -34.45 1.06 7.52
C PRO A 144 -33.37 1.85 6.76
N PRO A 145 -33.72 2.47 5.61
CA PRO A 145 -32.77 3.33 4.87
C PRO A 145 -32.34 4.55 5.69
N ARG A 146 -31.07 4.94 5.50
CA ARG A 146 -30.46 6.10 6.19
C ARG A 146 -29.76 7.02 5.19
N PRO A 147 -30.50 7.73 4.33
CA PRO A 147 -29.93 8.52 3.22
C PRO A 147 -29.09 9.74 3.67
N GLY A 148 -29.20 10.14 4.94
CA GLY A 148 -28.36 11.20 5.52
C GLY A 148 -26.91 10.79 5.76
N ARG A 149 -26.57 9.49 5.73
CA ARG A 149 -25.21 9.00 5.93
C ARG A 149 -24.36 9.12 4.65
N THR A 150 -23.77 10.28 4.46
CA THR A 150 -23.04 10.64 3.24
C THR A 150 -21.59 11.04 3.49
N ARG A 151 -21.20 11.24 4.75
CA ARG A 151 -19.86 11.70 5.13
C ARG A 151 -18.94 10.52 5.44
N PHE A 152 -17.64 10.73 5.22
CA PHE A 152 -16.59 9.82 5.65
C PHE A 152 -15.71 10.49 6.69
N ILE A 153 -15.30 9.73 7.71
CA ILE A 153 -14.23 10.12 8.63
C ILE A 153 -12.95 9.45 8.13
N ALA A 154 -11.88 10.23 7.97
CA ALA A 154 -10.56 9.77 7.55
C ALA A 154 -9.48 10.24 8.55
N ILE A 155 -8.40 9.47 8.66
CA ILE A 155 -7.25 9.85 9.47
C ILE A 155 -6.33 10.74 8.62
N GLY A 156 -5.90 11.88 9.15
CA GLY A 156 -4.93 12.76 8.50
C GLY A 156 -3.63 12.01 8.18
N GLU A 157 -2.89 12.49 7.20
CA GLU A 157 -1.67 11.83 6.68
C GLU A 157 -1.92 10.44 6.07
N ALA A 158 -3.17 10.01 5.89
CA ALA A 158 -3.47 8.76 5.20
C ALA A 158 -3.27 8.87 3.68
N TYR A 159 -2.88 7.76 3.06
CA TYR A 159 -2.80 7.63 1.62
C TYR A 159 -3.59 6.41 1.15
N HIS A 160 -4.66 6.66 0.41
CA HIS A 160 -5.56 5.61 -0.07
C HIS A 160 -5.52 5.46 -1.61
N GLY A 161 -4.65 6.18 -2.29
CA GLY A 161 -4.49 6.17 -3.74
C GLY A 161 -4.73 7.52 -4.38
N ASP A 162 -4.64 7.58 -5.72
CA ASP A 162 -4.61 8.83 -6.50
C ASP A 162 -5.87 9.08 -7.33
N THR A 163 -6.90 8.23 -7.25
CA THR A 163 -8.21 8.53 -7.83
C THR A 163 -8.93 9.59 -7.00
N LEU A 164 -9.86 10.33 -7.61
CA LEU A 164 -10.51 11.47 -6.94
C LEU A 164 -11.22 11.09 -5.64
N GLY A 165 -11.89 9.92 -5.60
CA GLY A 165 -12.52 9.45 -4.37
C GLY A 165 -11.49 9.04 -3.30
N ALA A 166 -10.42 8.34 -3.69
CA ALA A 166 -9.33 7.98 -2.78
C ALA A 166 -8.62 9.23 -2.23
N ILE A 167 -8.34 10.25 -3.07
CA ILE A 167 -7.82 11.55 -2.64
C ILE A 167 -8.79 12.24 -1.68
N GLY A 168 -10.09 12.16 -1.91
CA GLY A 168 -11.13 12.74 -1.06
C GLY A 168 -11.06 12.29 0.40
N VAL A 169 -10.61 11.06 0.64
CA VAL A 169 -10.38 10.50 1.99
C VAL A 169 -8.89 10.43 2.37
N GLY A 170 -7.98 10.82 1.48
CA GLY A 170 -6.55 10.93 1.76
C GLY A 170 -6.23 12.18 2.60
N GLY A 171 -5.02 12.24 3.17
CA GLY A 171 -4.59 13.32 4.05
C GLY A 171 -3.14 13.75 3.88
N VAL A 172 -2.39 13.18 2.92
CA VAL A 172 -1.01 13.60 2.63
C VAL A 172 -1.03 14.81 1.71
N ASP A 173 -1.03 16.01 2.26
CA ASP A 173 -1.20 17.28 1.53
C ASP A 173 -0.32 17.41 0.29
N ARG A 174 0.95 17.01 0.35
CA ARG A 174 1.87 17.07 -0.80
C ARG A 174 1.39 16.28 -2.02
N PHE A 175 0.48 15.32 -1.85
CA PHE A 175 -0.09 14.52 -2.95
C PHE A 175 -1.48 15.00 -3.33
N THR A 176 -2.23 15.59 -2.42
CA THR A 176 -3.68 15.79 -2.54
C THR A 176 -4.10 17.25 -2.65
N ALA A 177 -3.37 18.19 -2.05
CA ALA A 177 -3.80 19.60 -1.93
C ALA A 177 -4.12 20.26 -3.27
N MET A 178 -3.34 19.99 -4.32
CA MET A 178 -3.56 20.56 -5.66
C MET A 178 -4.90 20.11 -6.29
N PHE A 179 -5.38 18.93 -5.93
CA PHE A 179 -6.60 18.32 -6.46
C PHE A 179 -7.82 18.53 -5.56
N ALA A 180 -7.68 19.23 -4.45
CA ALA A 180 -8.78 19.47 -3.51
C ALA A 180 -10.06 20.03 -4.18
N PRO A 181 -10.01 20.94 -5.18
CA PRO A 181 -11.21 21.43 -5.86
C PRO A 181 -12.00 20.37 -6.64
N LEU A 182 -11.42 19.20 -6.91
CA LEU A 182 -12.03 18.10 -7.67
C LEU A 182 -12.60 16.99 -6.76
N THR A 183 -12.41 17.08 -5.45
CA THR A 183 -12.74 16.00 -4.50
C THR A 183 -13.90 16.39 -3.59
N PHE A 184 -14.55 15.38 -2.99
CA PHE A 184 -15.47 15.62 -1.89
C PHE A 184 -14.71 15.79 -0.56
N GLU A 185 -15.35 16.44 0.40
CA GLU A 185 -14.76 16.71 1.71
C GLU A 185 -15.05 15.57 2.70
N ALA A 186 -13.99 14.99 3.28
CA ALA A 186 -14.08 14.08 4.42
C ALA A 186 -13.78 14.81 5.73
N VAL A 187 -14.32 14.31 6.84
CA VAL A 187 -13.96 14.76 8.20
C VAL A 187 -12.58 14.17 8.54
N ARG A 188 -11.53 14.99 8.52
CA ARG A 188 -10.15 14.55 8.76
C ARG A 188 -9.75 14.73 10.23
N LEU A 189 -9.25 13.66 10.82
CA LEU A 189 -8.77 13.65 12.22
C LEU A 189 -7.23 13.64 12.24
N PRO A 190 -6.59 14.22 13.27
CA PRO A 190 -5.14 14.16 13.40
C PRO A 190 -4.62 12.71 13.38
N SER A 191 -3.49 12.48 12.71
CA SER A 191 -2.82 11.18 12.72
C SER A 191 -2.33 10.85 14.12
N PRO A 192 -2.60 9.65 14.67
CA PRO A 192 -2.04 9.23 15.95
C PRO A 192 -0.62 8.66 15.83
N GLY A 193 -0.12 8.46 14.61
CA GLY A 193 1.18 7.81 14.34
C GLY A 193 2.33 8.79 14.10
N GLY A 194 2.06 10.06 13.89
CA GLY A 194 3.08 11.05 13.60
C GLY A 194 2.62 12.49 13.78
N PRO A 195 3.55 13.45 13.75
CA PRO A 195 3.22 14.86 13.89
C PRO A 195 2.38 15.35 12.72
N CYS A 196 1.58 16.37 12.94
CA CYS A 196 0.88 17.07 11.86
C CYS A 196 1.87 17.97 11.09
N PRO A 197 2.15 17.73 9.82
CA PRO A 197 3.14 18.51 9.07
C PRO A 197 2.77 19.99 8.93
N ALA A 198 1.48 20.29 8.81
CA ALA A 198 1.00 21.66 8.64
C ALA A 198 1.16 22.53 9.89
N THR A 199 1.13 21.94 11.08
CA THR A 199 1.16 22.70 12.35
C THR A 199 2.37 22.38 13.24
N GLY A 200 3.11 21.32 12.92
CA GLY A 200 4.19 20.79 13.76
C GLY A 200 3.70 20.18 15.09
N ARG A 201 2.38 20.05 15.29
CA ARG A 201 1.84 19.47 16.54
C ARG A 201 2.22 17.99 16.61
N PRO A 202 2.70 17.49 17.77
CA PRO A 202 3.02 16.08 17.92
C PRO A 202 1.76 15.20 17.76
N ALA A 203 1.97 13.91 17.47
CA ALA A 203 0.90 12.93 17.46
C ALA A 203 0.14 12.92 18.80
N PRO A 204 -1.20 12.91 18.79
CA PRO A 204 -1.97 12.80 20.01
C PRO A 204 -1.75 11.44 20.70
N PRO A 205 -1.72 11.36 22.03
CA PRO A 205 -1.70 10.09 22.72
C PRO A 205 -2.99 9.31 22.48
N LEU A 206 -2.98 7.99 22.69
CA LEU A 206 -4.08 7.07 22.38
C LEU A 206 -5.44 7.59 22.87
N GLY A 207 -5.54 8.03 24.13
CA GLY A 207 -6.80 8.51 24.71
C GLY A 207 -7.35 9.74 23.99
N GLU A 208 -6.49 10.70 23.64
CA GLU A 208 -6.88 11.89 22.88
C GLU A 208 -7.25 11.53 21.43
N ALA A 209 -6.49 10.63 20.79
CA ALA A 209 -6.79 10.17 19.45
C ALA A 209 -8.17 9.50 19.35
N LEU A 210 -8.51 8.65 20.31
CA LEU A 210 -9.83 8.01 20.38
C LEU A 210 -10.93 9.02 20.72
N ALA A 211 -10.66 9.98 21.62
CA ALA A 211 -11.60 11.06 21.92
C ALA A 211 -11.91 11.93 20.68
N ASN A 212 -10.93 12.19 19.84
CA ASN A 212 -11.14 12.90 18.58
C ASN A 212 -12.07 12.12 17.64
N VAL A 213 -11.91 10.78 17.54
CA VAL A 213 -12.82 9.93 16.76
C VAL A 213 -14.23 9.99 17.32
N GLU A 214 -14.41 9.81 18.63
CA GLU A 214 -15.72 9.84 19.27
C GLU A 214 -16.39 11.21 19.13
N GLN A 215 -15.64 12.30 19.31
CA GLN A 215 -16.15 13.67 19.11
C GLN A 215 -16.66 13.87 17.67
N ALA A 216 -15.92 13.39 16.66
CA ALA A 216 -16.37 13.50 15.28
C ALA A 216 -17.65 12.69 15.00
N LEU A 217 -17.75 11.48 15.55
CA LEU A 217 -18.95 10.63 15.44
C LEU A 217 -20.17 11.26 16.11
N VAL A 218 -19.97 11.91 17.26
CA VAL A 218 -21.05 12.63 17.97
C VAL A 218 -21.45 13.90 17.21
N SER A 219 -20.48 14.70 16.75
CA SER A 219 -20.74 15.97 16.05
C SER A 219 -21.44 15.76 14.70
N HIS A 220 -21.25 14.61 14.06
CA HIS A 220 -21.84 14.23 12.80
C HIS A 220 -22.78 13.03 12.94
N ALA A 221 -23.49 12.92 14.07
CA ALA A 221 -24.39 11.81 14.35
C ALA A 221 -25.45 11.69 13.25
N GLY A 222 -25.56 10.48 12.67
CA GLY A 222 -26.50 10.21 11.57
C GLY A 222 -26.02 10.64 10.17
N GLU A 223 -24.87 11.31 10.06
CA GLU A 223 -24.29 11.74 8.76
C GLU A 223 -23.12 10.86 8.30
N VAL A 224 -22.43 10.18 9.23
CA VAL A 224 -21.24 9.38 8.89
C VAL A 224 -21.63 8.04 8.27
N ALA A 225 -21.13 7.79 7.05
CA ALA A 225 -21.30 6.52 6.35
C ALA A 225 -20.25 5.50 6.82
N ALA A 226 -18.97 5.90 6.84
CA ALA A 226 -17.90 5.03 7.27
C ALA A 226 -16.71 5.82 7.86
N ILE A 227 -15.91 5.11 8.66
CA ILE A 227 -14.54 5.50 8.98
C ILE A 227 -13.61 4.73 8.07
N ILE A 228 -12.60 5.39 7.49
CA ILE A 228 -11.55 4.76 6.70
C ILE A 228 -10.18 5.01 7.31
N MET A 229 -9.33 3.97 7.37
CA MET A 229 -7.96 4.09 7.88
C MET A 229 -7.05 2.96 7.36
N GLU A 230 -5.75 3.23 7.33
CA GLU A 230 -4.71 2.20 7.25
C GLU A 230 -4.54 1.59 8.65
N PRO A 231 -4.61 0.27 8.86
CA PRO A 231 -4.43 -0.31 10.20
C PRO A 231 -2.95 -0.36 10.60
N LEU A 232 -2.67 -0.13 11.88
CA LEU A 232 -1.38 -0.16 12.58
C LEU A 232 -0.36 0.88 12.14
N MET A 233 -0.30 1.25 10.85
CA MET A 233 0.59 2.31 10.37
C MET A 233 0.10 2.95 9.08
N GLN A 234 0.40 4.23 8.93
CA GLN A 234 0.24 4.99 7.69
C GLN A 234 1.56 4.94 6.91
N ALA A 235 1.57 4.10 5.88
CA ALA A 235 2.82 3.77 5.20
C ALA A 235 3.39 4.98 4.42
N ALA A 236 2.58 5.64 3.60
CA ALA A 236 3.02 6.73 2.73
C ALA A 236 3.26 8.06 3.46
N ALA A 237 2.79 8.20 4.69
CA ALA A 237 3.12 9.32 5.57
C ALA A 237 4.59 9.34 6.03
N GLY A 238 5.29 8.22 5.90
CA GLY A 238 6.66 8.03 6.41
C GLY A 238 6.71 6.96 7.51
N ILE A 239 5.93 5.89 7.36
CA ILE A 239 5.81 4.80 8.34
C ILE A 239 5.32 5.33 9.70
N TYR A 240 4.24 6.10 9.72
CA TYR A 240 3.63 6.58 10.94
C TYR A 240 2.91 5.45 11.66
N VAL A 241 3.48 4.97 12.76
CA VAL A 241 2.98 3.82 13.52
C VAL A 241 1.96 4.29 14.55
N HIS A 242 0.76 3.72 14.50
CA HIS A 242 -0.30 4.01 15.45
C HIS A 242 0.01 3.45 16.84
N PRO A 243 -0.42 4.12 17.92
CA PRO A 243 -0.29 3.55 19.25
C PRO A 243 -1.10 2.25 19.37
N PRO A 244 -0.58 1.21 20.05
CA PRO A 244 -1.30 -0.03 20.27
C PRO A 244 -2.69 0.20 20.88
N GLY A 245 -3.71 -0.49 20.35
CA GLY A 245 -5.11 -0.34 20.77
C GLY A 245 -5.89 0.74 20.02
N PHE A 246 -5.26 1.55 19.17
CA PHE A 246 -5.97 2.58 18.42
C PHE A 246 -6.95 1.97 17.43
N LEU A 247 -6.53 0.98 16.65
CA LEU A 247 -7.39 0.30 15.68
C LEU A 247 -8.59 -0.36 16.36
N ARG A 248 -8.35 -1.09 17.46
CA ARG A 248 -9.42 -1.72 18.25
C ARG A 248 -10.39 -0.68 18.78
N GLY A 249 -9.89 0.41 19.36
CA GLY A 249 -10.72 1.50 19.87
C GLY A 249 -11.58 2.15 18.78
N VAL A 250 -11.04 2.39 17.59
CA VAL A 250 -11.80 2.90 16.42
C VAL A 250 -12.90 1.91 16.02
N ALA A 251 -12.58 0.61 15.95
CA ALA A 251 -13.57 -0.42 15.61
C ALA A 251 -14.72 -0.50 16.63
N GLU A 252 -14.41 -0.36 17.93
CA GLU A 252 -15.42 -0.32 19.00
C GLU A 252 -16.30 0.93 18.89
N LEU A 253 -15.72 2.09 18.62
CA LEU A 253 -16.44 3.33 18.38
C LEU A 253 -17.34 3.24 17.14
N ALA A 254 -16.82 2.73 16.02
CA ALA A 254 -17.60 2.53 14.81
C ALA A 254 -18.82 1.64 15.05
N ARG A 255 -18.65 0.52 15.78
CA ARG A 255 -19.73 -0.38 16.15
C ARG A 255 -20.76 0.31 17.08
N ARG A 256 -20.31 1.04 18.10
CA ARG A 256 -21.17 1.75 19.08
C ARG A 256 -22.06 2.78 18.39
N HIS A 257 -21.53 3.49 17.41
CA HIS A 257 -22.25 4.53 16.66
C HIS A 257 -22.94 3.99 15.38
N ASP A 258 -22.91 2.67 15.16
CA ASP A 258 -23.45 2.01 13.97
C ASP A 258 -22.93 2.68 12.67
N VAL A 259 -21.64 2.82 12.54
CA VAL A 259 -20.90 3.36 11.38
C VAL A 259 -20.05 2.25 10.80
N LEU A 260 -19.94 2.18 9.47
CA LEU A 260 -19.11 1.16 8.80
C LEU A 260 -17.63 1.46 8.98
N LEU A 261 -16.80 0.42 9.03
CA LEU A 261 -15.34 0.51 9.10
C LEU A 261 -14.72 -0.03 7.81
N ILE A 262 -13.90 0.81 7.15
CA ILE A 262 -13.11 0.45 5.98
C ILE A 262 -11.65 0.41 6.41
N LEU A 263 -10.99 -0.74 6.27
CA LEU A 263 -9.57 -0.88 6.48
C LEU A 263 -8.83 -1.01 5.16
N ASP A 264 -7.87 -0.10 4.96
CA ASP A 264 -6.96 -0.12 3.82
C ASP A 264 -5.71 -0.94 4.16
N GLU A 265 -5.69 -2.19 3.73
CA GLU A 265 -4.52 -3.07 3.84
C GLU A 265 -3.76 -3.24 2.52
N VAL A 266 -3.93 -2.31 1.59
CA VAL A 266 -3.23 -2.31 0.30
C VAL A 266 -1.71 -2.36 0.47
N ALA A 267 -1.17 -1.64 1.46
CA ALA A 267 0.26 -1.64 1.74
C ALA A 267 0.65 -2.58 2.89
N VAL A 268 -0.17 -2.68 3.92
CA VAL A 268 0.17 -3.32 5.19
C VAL A 268 -0.23 -4.79 5.29
N GLY A 269 -1.06 -5.27 4.36
CA GLY A 269 -1.46 -6.68 4.28
C GLY A 269 -0.34 -7.61 3.81
N PHE A 270 -0.68 -8.88 3.71
CA PHE A 270 0.17 -9.97 3.20
C PHE A 270 1.53 -10.06 3.90
N GLY A 271 1.51 -10.13 5.24
CA GLY A 271 2.68 -10.43 6.06
C GLY A 271 3.51 -9.22 6.46
N ARG A 272 3.29 -8.03 5.88
CA ARG A 272 4.16 -6.87 6.09
C ARG A 272 4.36 -6.50 7.55
N THR A 273 3.29 -6.54 8.34
CA THR A 273 3.32 -6.19 9.77
C THR A 273 3.62 -7.37 10.70
N GLY A 274 3.78 -8.59 10.16
CA GLY A 274 4.07 -9.81 10.92
C GLY A 274 2.91 -10.83 10.95
N THR A 275 1.69 -10.42 10.56
CA THR A 275 0.51 -11.27 10.40
C THR A 275 0.03 -11.23 8.96
N MET A 276 -0.82 -12.15 8.51
CA MET A 276 -1.36 -12.13 7.13
C MET A 276 -2.00 -10.78 6.84
N PHE A 277 -2.86 -10.29 7.74
CA PHE A 277 -3.44 -8.95 7.68
C PHE A 277 -3.14 -8.20 8.99
N ALA A 278 -2.90 -6.89 8.87
CA ALA A 278 -2.53 -6.04 10.00
C ALA A 278 -3.63 -5.99 11.07
N CYS A 279 -4.89 -5.96 10.65
CA CYS A 279 -6.04 -5.91 11.55
C CYS A 279 -6.14 -7.12 12.49
N GLN A 280 -5.55 -8.26 12.13
CA GLN A 280 -5.51 -9.46 12.98
C GLN A 280 -4.71 -9.25 14.26
N GLN A 281 -3.76 -8.30 14.30
CA GLN A 281 -2.95 -8.06 15.50
C GLN A 281 -3.76 -7.43 16.65
N GLU A 282 -4.87 -6.77 16.33
CA GLU A 282 -5.77 -6.20 17.33
C GLU A 282 -7.16 -6.86 17.36
N ASP A 283 -7.30 -8.04 16.72
CA ASP A 283 -8.53 -8.83 16.65
C ASP A 283 -9.72 -8.03 16.06
N VAL A 284 -9.46 -7.22 15.03
CA VAL A 284 -10.46 -6.39 14.38
C VAL A 284 -10.91 -7.02 13.06
N THR A 285 -12.23 -7.19 12.92
CA THR A 285 -12.89 -7.48 11.64
C THR A 285 -13.63 -6.22 11.17
N PRO A 286 -13.24 -5.61 10.04
CA PRO A 286 -13.93 -4.45 9.48
C PRO A 286 -15.20 -4.84 8.71
N ASP A 287 -15.98 -3.84 8.26
CA ASP A 287 -17.05 -4.06 7.27
C ASP A 287 -16.49 -4.19 5.85
N PHE A 288 -15.35 -3.52 5.57
CA PHE A 288 -14.62 -3.61 4.32
C PHE A 288 -13.12 -3.75 4.54
N LEU A 289 -12.51 -4.72 3.88
CA LEU A 289 -11.06 -4.92 3.84
C LEU A 289 -10.58 -4.73 2.40
N CYS A 290 -9.77 -3.68 2.17
CA CYS A 290 -9.24 -3.35 0.86
C CYS A 290 -7.82 -3.89 0.69
N LEU A 291 -7.59 -4.68 -0.34
CA LEU A 291 -6.35 -5.41 -0.61
C LEU A 291 -5.84 -5.16 -2.02
N ALA A 292 -4.52 -5.04 -2.19
CA ALA A 292 -3.84 -5.00 -3.49
C ALA A 292 -2.36 -5.39 -3.31
N LYS A 293 -1.45 -4.87 -4.11
CA LYS A 293 0.02 -5.04 -4.01
C LYS A 293 0.44 -6.49 -3.73
N GLY A 294 0.60 -6.86 -2.45
CA GLY A 294 0.94 -8.22 -2.02
C GLY A 294 -0.06 -9.30 -2.45
N LEU A 295 -1.29 -8.92 -2.82
CA LEU A 295 -2.35 -9.81 -3.29
C LEU A 295 -1.90 -10.73 -4.44
N THR A 296 -1.09 -10.20 -5.36
CA THR A 296 -0.51 -10.92 -6.49
C THR A 296 1.02 -10.99 -6.41
N ALA A 297 1.58 -10.78 -5.23
CA ALA A 297 3.03 -10.77 -4.99
C ALA A 297 3.82 -9.85 -5.95
N GLY A 298 3.18 -8.80 -6.48
CA GLY A 298 3.81 -7.85 -7.40
C GLY A 298 3.87 -8.29 -8.87
N TYR A 299 3.26 -9.41 -9.25
CA TYR A 299 3.31 -9.94 -10.62
C TYR A 299 2.33 -9.27 -11.56
N LEU A 300 1.11 -9.02 -11.12
CA LEU A 300 0.04 -8.47 -11.96
C LEU A 300 -0.83 -7.49 -11.17
N PRO A 301 -1.37 -6.44 -11.82
CA PRO A 301 -2.31 -5.55 -11.18
C PRO A 301 -3.61 -6.29 -10.87
N MET A 302 -4.00 -6.25 -9.61
CA MET A 302 -5.30 -6.72 -9.10
C MET A 302 -5.51 -6.15 -7.69
N ALA A 303 -6.75 -5.90 -7.36
CA ALA A 303 -7.16 -5.58 -6.01
C ALA A 303 -8.46 -6.29 -5.66
N ALA A 304 -8.75 -6.36 -4.39
CA ALA A 304 -9.97 -6.94 -3.86
C ALA A 304 -10.52 -6.08 -2.72
N THR A 305 -11.83 -5.92 -2.70
CA THR A 305 -12.59 -5.38 -1.56
C THR A 305 -13.40 -6.52 -0.98
N LEU A 306 -13.02 -6.98 0.22
CA LEU A 306 -13.79 -7.98 0.95
C LEU A 306 -14.82 -7.28 1.81
N THR A 307 -15.99 -7.89 1.96
CA THR A 307 -17.06 -7.33 2.80
C THR A 307 -17.89 -8.42 3.48
N THR A 308 -18.71 -7.98 4.43
CA THR A 308 -19.53 -8.84 5.27
C THR A 308 -20.85 -9.23 4.60
N GLU A 309 -21.47 -10.29 5.10
CA GLU A 309 -22.85 -10.69 4.75
C GLU A 309 -23.86 -9.58 5.05
N ARG A 310 -23.64 -8.80 6.13
CA ARG A 310 -24.47 -7.63 6.47
C ARG A 310 -24.52 -6.63 5.32
N VAL A 311 -23.38 -6.29 4.76
CA VAL A 311 -23.30 -5.36 3.63
C VAL A 311 -23.90 -5.99 2.37
N TRP A 312 -23.49 -7.21 2.05
CA TRP A 312 -23.94 -7.95 0.87
C TRP A 312 -25.47 -8.02 0.78
N ASN A 313 -26.15 -8.33 1.89
CA ASN A 313 -27.60 -8.50 1.93
C ASN A 313 -28.37 -7.22 1.57
N ALA A 314 -27.79 -6.05 1.77
CA ALA A 314 -28.42 -4.79 1.36
C ALA A 314 -28.50 -4.62 -0.16
N PHE A 315 -27.66 -5.32 -0.92
CA PHE A 315 -27.63 -5.28 -2.39
C PHE A 315 -28.49 -6.38 -3.05
N LEU A 316 -29.06 -7.28 -2.26
CA LEU A 316 -29.95 -8.32 -2.75
C LEU A 316 -31.36 -7.77 -2.98
N GLY A 317 -32.01 -8.23 -4.04
CA GLY A 317 -33.39 -7.86 -4.39
C GLY A 317 -33.72 -8.31 -5.80
N SER A 318 -34.96 -8.07 -6.22
CA SER A 318 -35.37 -8.26 -7.60
C SER A 318 -34.75 -7.16 -8.50
N HIS A 319 -34.75 -7.39 -9.81
CA HIS A 319 -34.28 -6.38 -10.76
C HIS A 319 -35.03 -5.02 -10.61
N THR A 320 -36.31 -5.06 -10.27
CA THR A 320 -37.15 -3.88 -10.08
C THR A 320 -36.80 -3.09 -8.81
N ASP A 321 -36.11 -3.69 -7.84
CA ASP A 321 -35.72 -3.03 -6.60
C ASP A 321 -34.52 -2.10 -6.81
N ARG A 322 -33.83 -2.18 -7.96
CA ARG A 322 -32.70 -1.34 -8.37
C ARG A 322 -31.55 -1.29 -7.35
N ARG A 323 -31.25 -2.45 -6.71
CA ARG A 323 -30.20 -2.58 -5.69
C ARG A 323 -28.82 -2.94 -6.27
N THR A 324 -28.74 -3.11 -7.58
CA THR A 324 -27.48 -3.47 -8.25
C THR A 324 -26.37 -2.46 -7.96
N PHE A 325 -25.19 -2.95 -7.63
CA PHE A 325 -23.99 -2.15 -7.53
C PHE A 325 -23.43 -1.90 -8.94
N PHE A 326 -23.69 -0.71 -9.50
CA PHE A 326 -23.22 -0.32 -10.83
C PHE A 326 -21.79 0.22 -10.76
N HIS A 327 -20.84 -0.70 -10.60
CA HIS A 327 -19.41 -0.43 -10.60
C HIS A 327 -18.67 -1.68 -11.09
N GLY A 328 -17.57 -1.50 -11.81
CA GLY A 328 -16.75 -2.60 -12.26
C GLY A 328 -15.65 -2.13 -13.20
N HIS A 329 -14.63 -2.96 -13.34
CA HIS A 329 -13.52 -2.74 -14.25
C HIS A 329 -13.41 -3.93 -15.21
N THR A 330 -13.03 -3.68 -16.46
CA THR A 330 -12.90 -4.72 -17.50
C THR A 330 -12.06 -5.89 -17.01
N TYR A 331 -10.93 -5.63 -16.37
CA TYR A 331 -9.98 -6.65 -15.91
C TYR A 331 -10.19 -7.08 -14.46
N GLY A 332 -11.27 -6.65 -13.78
CA GLY A 332 -11.58 -7.10 -12.42
C GLY A 332 -11.74 -8.62 -12.36
N GLY A 333 -11.02 -9.28 -11.46
CA GLY A 333 -11.01 -10.74 -11.36
C GLY A 333 -10.28 -11.44 -12.52
N ASN A 334 -9.27 -10.82 -13.11
CA ASN A 334 -8.46 -11.41 -14.17
C ASN A 334 -7.90 -12.77 -13.76
N PRO A 335 -8.13 -13.86 -14.54
CA PRO A 335 -7.72 -15.21 -14.13
C PRO A 335 -6.20 -15.40 -14.05
N LEU A 336 -5.38 -14.64 -14.80
CA LEU A 336 -3.93 -14.70 -14.67
C LEU A 336 -3.48 -14.19 -13.30
N ALA A 337 -4.02 -13.04 -12.89
CA ALA A 337 -3.73 -12.46 -11.59
C ALA A 337 -4.27 -13.34 -10.44
N ALA A 338 -5.46 -13.92 -10.62
CA ALA A 338 -6.05 -14.84 -9.65
C ALA A 338 -5.19 -16.11 -9.47
N ALA A 339 -4.66 -16.68 -10.57
CA ALA A 339 -3.77 -17.84 -10.50
C ALA A 339 -2.48 -17.55 -9.72
N VAL A 340 -1.91 -16.37 -9.94
CA VAL A 340 -0.74 -15.91 -9.19
C VAL A 340 -1.09 -15.67 -7.72
N GLY A 341 -2.25 -15.08 -7.43
CA GLY A 341 -2.74 -14.88 -6.06
C GLY A 341 -2.92 -16.20 -5.29
N ILE A 342 -3.49 -17.22 -5.94
CA ILE A 342 -3.60 -18.58 -5.40
C ILE A 342 -2.21 -19.13 -5.06
N ALA A 343 -1.28 -19.07 -6.01
CA ALA A 343 0.08 -19.55 -5.81
C ALA A 343 0.81 -18.78 -4.70
N SER A 344 0.57 -17.46 -4.57
CA SER A 344 1.10 -16.65 -3.48
C SER A 344 0.62 -17.13 -2.11
N LEU A 345 -0.68 -17.40 -1.96
CA LEU A 345 -1.24 -17.95 -0.72
C LEU A 345 -0.66 -19.35 -0.40
N ASP A 346 -0.45 -20.18 -1.42
CA ASP A 346 0.21 -21.49 -1.26
C ASP A 346 1.67 -21.34 -0.80
N ILE A 347 2.41 -20.35 -1.31
CA ILE A 347 3.78 -20.05 -0.86
C ILE A 347 3.77 -19.62 0.62
N PHE A 348 2.86 -18.71 1.01
CA PHE A 348 2.74 -18.30 2.42
C PHE A 348 2.59 -19.50 3.36
N ARG A 349 1.75 -20.47 2.99
CA ARG A 349 1.50 -21.69 3.77
C ARG A 349 2.69 -22.64 3.74
N ASP A 350 3.13 -23.02 2.54
CA ASP A 350 4.06 -24.15 2.33
C ASP A 350 5.51 -23.80 2.73
N GLU A 351 5.91 -22.54 2.49
CA GLU A 351 7.22 -22.01 2.85
C GLU A 351 7.22 -21.34 4.24
N ARG A 352 6.07 -21.36 4.92
CA ARG A 352 5.92 -20.81 6.26
C ARG A 352 6.42 -19.37 6.35
N THR A 353 6.01 -18.55 5.37
CA THR A 353 6.54 -17.18 5.20
C THR A 353 6.35 -16.36 6.48
N LEU A 354 5.17 -16.39 7.10
CA LEU A 354 4.88 -15.59 8.30
C LEU A 354 5.75 -16.00 9.49
N GLU A 355 5.96 -17.30 9.68
CA GLU A 355 6.81 -17.84 10.75
C GLU A 355 8.29 -17.50 10.56
N SER A 356 8.70 -17.19 9.33
CA SER A 356 10.06 -16.74 9.03
C SER A 356 10.32 -15.27 9.37
N LEU A 357 9.28 -14.46 9.62
CA LEU A 357 9.39 -13.01 9.81
C LEU A 357 9.98 -12.57 11.16
N PRO A 358 9.67 -13.19 12.32
CA PRO A 358 10.12 -12.69 13.61
C PRO A 358 11.63 -12.42 13.69
N PRO A 359 12.54 -13.32 13.28
CA PRO A 359 13.97 -13.02 13.31
C PRO A 359 14.39 -11.90 12.38
N LYS A 360 13.71 -11.71 11.24
CA LYS A 360 13.97 -10.59 10.30
C LYS A 360 13.49 -9.26 10.87
N ILE A 361 12.32 -9.25 11.52
CA ILE A 361 11.77 -8.08 12.20
C ILE A 361 12.69 -7.64 13.34
N GLU A 362 13.21 -8.59 14.12
CA GLU A 362 14.17 -8.28 15.18
C GLU A 362 15.50 -7.78 14.62
N ARG A 363 16.03 -8.40 13.56
CA ARG A 363 17.23 -7.94 12.89
C ARG A 363 17.10 -6.51 12.35
N LEU A 364 15.92 -6.18 11.77
CA LEU A 364 15.62 -4.82 11.34
C LEU A 364 15.64 -3.85 12.52
N ARG A 365 15.08 -4.24 13.68
CA ARG A 365 15.07 -3.43 14.91
C ARG A 365 16.47 -3.13 15.42
N GLU A 366 17.37 -4.14 15.45
CA GLU A 366 18.75 -3.96 15.83
C GLU A 366 19.45 -2.92 14.95
N HIS A 367 19.31 -3.04 13.63
CA HIS A 367 19.87 -2.06 12.70
C HIS A 367 19.22 -0.68 12.82
N ALA A 368 17.91 -0.63 12.96
CA ALA A 368 17.16 0.61 13.15
C ALA A 368 17.67 1.37 14.39
N THR A 369 17.96 0.67 15.48
CA THR A 369 18.57 1.25 16.68
C THR A 369 19.96 1.81 16.40
N ARG A 370 20.80 1.13 15.61
CA ARG A 370 22.13 1.62 15.22
C ARG A 370 22.04 2.85 14.30
N ILE A 371 21.10 2.84 13.34
CA ILE A 371 20.87 3.98 12.44
C ILE A 371 20.30 5.17 13.22
N ALA A 372 19.43 4.93 14.19
CA ALA A 372 18.90 5.97 15.08
C ALA A 372 20.01 6.70 15.88
N ALA A 373 21.17 6.07 16.09
CA ALA A 373 22.31 6.72 16.77
C ALA A 373 23.05 7.73 15.90
N LEU A 374 22.82 7.77 14.58
CA LEU A 374 23.47 8.72 13.67
C LEU A 374 23.06 10.17 14.01
N PRO A 375 23.99 11.16 13.86
CA PRO A 375 23.76 12.54 14.28
C PRO A 375 22.55 13.22 13.64
N HIS A 376 22.26 12.88 12.38
CA HIS A 376 21.22 13.51 11.56
C HIS A 376 20.02 12.61 11.29
N VAL A 377 19.86 11.54 12.07
CA VAL A 377 18.65 10.73 12.08
C VAL A 377 17.79 11.12 13.28
N GLY A 378 16.65 11.71 13.03
CA GLY A 378 15.66 12.13 14.02
C GLY A 378 14.83 10.95 14.51
N ALA A 379 13.58 10.88 14.08
CA ALA A 379 12.71 9.75 14.41
C ALA A 379 13.03 8.51 13.57
N VAL A 380 12.96 7.34 14.21
CA VAL A 380 13.00 6.03 13.56
C VAL A 380 11.73 5.29 13.94
N ARG A 381 11.04 4.77 12.95
CA ARG A 381 9.76 4.04 13.13
C ARG A 381 9.85 2.69 12.46
N GLN A 382 9.28 1.69 13.09
CA GLN A 382 9.22 0.32 12.56
C GLN A 382 7.86 -0.30 12.84
N CYS A 383 7.27 -0.95 11.83
CA CYS A 383 6.12 -1.82 11.98
C CYS A 383 6.36 -3.09 11.15
N GLY A 384 6.45 -4.24 11.81
CA GLY A 384 6.83 -5.48 11.15
C GLY A 384 8.17 -5.36 10.40
N LEU A 385 8.20 -5.78 9.14
CA LEU A 385 9.39 -5.70 8.26
C LEU A 385 9.38 -4.44 7.39
N ALA A 386 9.03 -3.30 7.98
CA ALA A 386 9.08 -1.97 7.36
C ALA A 386 9.64 -0.96 8.35
N ALA A 387 10.53 -0.07 7.92
CA ALA A 387 11.08 1.00 8.73
C ALA A 387 11.24 2.29 7.95
N GLY A 388 11.08 3.42 8.66
CA GLY A 388 11.33 4.77 8.18
C GLY A 388 12.37 5.48 9.06
N PHE A 389 13.30 6.18 8.42
CA PHE A 389 14.40 6.91 9.05
C PHE A 389 14.32 8.37 8.64
N ASP A 390 13.88 9.25 9.55
CA ASP A 390 13.74 10.68 9.29
C ASP A 390 15.14 11.34 9.27
N LEU A 391 15.44 12.06 8.20
CA LEU A 391 16.65 12.87 8.14
C LEU A 391 16.35 14.29 8.64
N VAL A 392 17.18 14.78 9.57
CA VAL A 392 17.03 16.09 10.22
C VAL A 392 18.34 16.85 10.20
N ALA A 393 18.26 18.17 10.04
CA ALA A 393 19.43 19.04 10.09
C ALA A 393 20.01 19.14 11.51
N ASP A 394 19.12 19.18 12.51
CA ASP A 394 19.48 19.17 13.92
C ASP A 394 18.58 18.18 14.68
N LYS A 395 19.21 17.16 15.24
CA LYS A 395 18.53 16.11 15.99
C LYS A 395 17.96 16.58 17.32
N ALA A 396 18.63 17.54 17.98
CA ALA A 396 18.22 17.99 19.30
C ALA A 396 16.90 18.78 19.25
N SER A 397 16.74 19.61 18.21
CA SER A 397 15.51 20.39 17.98
C SER A 397 14.50 19.69 17.07
N GLY A 398 14.91 18.63 16.37
CA GLY A 398 14.08 17.99 15.32
C GLY A 398 13.96 18.85 14.06
N THR A 399 14.84 19.85 13.86
CA THR A 399 14.77 20.75 12.72
C THR A 399 15.00 19.99 11.42
N ALA A 400 14.02 20.05 10.50
CA ALA A 400 14.12 19.43 9.18
C ALA A 400 15.17 20.12 8.30
N TYR A 401 15.68 19.40 7.32
CA TYR A 401 16.43 20.02 6.23
C TYR A 401 15.50 20.87 5.35
N PRO A 402 16.03 21.93 4.68
CA PRO A 402 15.29 22.58 3.61
C PRO A 402 14.87 21.55 2.56
N TRP A 403 13.58 21.49 2.21
CA TRP A 403 13.04 20.46 1.30
C TRP A 403 13.75 20.47 -0.09
N GLN A 404 14.28 21.63 -0.51
CA GLN A 404 15.06 21.81 -1.74
C GLN A 404 16.34 20.96 -1.76
N GLU A 405 16.89 20.63 -0.59
CA GLU A 405 18.11 19.81 -0.49
C GLU A 405 17.86 18.35 -0.83
N ARG A 406 16.61 17.87 -0.75
CA ARG A 406 16.17 16.51 -1.13
C ARG A 406 17.07 15.43 -0.49
N ARG A 407 17.38 15.60 0.79
CA ARG A 407 18.35 14.72 1.51
C ARG A 407 17.94 13.25 1.45
N GLY A 408 16.66 12.93 1.62
CA GLY A 408 16.15 11.56 1.48
C GLY A 408 16.44 10.94 0.10
N MET A 409 16.18 11.68 -0.99
CA MET A 409 16.46 11.20 -2.34
C MET A 409 17.98 11.00 -2.55
N ARG A 410 18.80 11.94 -2.12
CA ARG A 410 20.25 11.84 -2.24
C ARG A 410 20.81 10.67 -1.44
N ALA A 411 20.26 10.40 -0.24
CA ALA A 411 20.65 9.23 0.57
C ALA A 411 20.30 7.91 -0.15
N CYS A 412 19.12 7.82 -0.76
CA CYS A 412 18.73 6.65 -1.53
C CYS A 412 19.60 6.46 -2.78
N LEU A 413 19.99 7.55 -3.46
CA LEU A 413 20.91 7.49 -4.60
C LEU A 413 22.30 7.05 -4.16
N ALA A 414 22.81 7.57 -3.03
CA ALA A 414 24.10 7.14 -2.47
C ALA A 414 24.08 5.66 -2.05
N ALA A 415 22.97 5.14 -1.53
CA ALA A 415 22.83 3.73 -1.19
C ALA A 415 22.98 2.79 -2.41
N ARG A 416 22.68 3.26 -3.64
CA ARG A 416 22.90 2.47 -4.86
C ARG A 416 24.34 2.07 -5.08
N SER A 417 25.31 2.94 -4.76
CA SER A 417 26.74 2.60 -4.84
C SER A 417 27.15 1.51 -3.86
N HIS A 418 26.30 1.21 -2.88
CA HIS A 418 26.44 0.12 -1.92
C HIS A 418 25.51 -1.05 -2.22
N GLY A 419 24.92 -1.12 -3.43
CA GLY A 419 24.12 -2.25 -3.90
C GLY A 419 22.69 -2.31 -3.37
N ALA A 420 22.09 -1.18 -2.98
CA ALA A 420 20.71 -1.13 -2.50
C ALA A 420 19.84 -0.14 -3.27
N LEU A 421 18.65 -0.57 -3.73
CA LEU A 421 17.61 0.31 -4.26
C LEU A 421 16.61 0.64 -3.15
N LEU A 422 16.58 1.92 -2.78
CA LEU A 422 15.69 2.49 -1.78
C LEU A 422 14.83 3.58 -2.40
N ARG A 423 13.72 3.91 -1.76
CA ARG A 423 12.86 5.04 -2.13
C ARG A 423 12.54 5.88 -0.90
N PRO A 424 12.68 7.22 -0.97
CA PRO A 424 12.34 8.09 0.13
C PRO A 424 10.87 8.51 0.08
N LEU A 425 10.36 8.94 1.22
CA LEU A 425 9.11 9.69 1.37
C LEU A 425 9.46 11.10 1.89
N GLY A 426 9.77 12.02 0.97
CA GLY A 426 10.43 13.29 1.33
C GLY A 426 11.84 13.01 1.88
N ASP A 427 12.12 13.45 3.09
CA ASP A 427 13.38 13.18 3.78
C ASP A 427 13.32 11.97 4.74
N VAL A 428 12.30 11.12 4.60
CA VAL A 428 12.25 9.81 5.27
C VAL A 428 12.83 8.75 4.33
N VAL A 429 13.94 8.15 4.67
CA VAL A 429 14.48 6.98 3.98
C VAL A 429 13.71 5.75 4.43
N VAL A 430 13.17 4.96 3.49
CA VAL A 430 12.32 3.80 3.80
C VAL A 430 13.04 2.51 3.44
N ALA A 431 13.07 1.57 4.37
CA ALA A 431 13.42 0.17 4.16
C ALA A 431 12.14 -0.68 4.17
N TRP A 432 11.83 -1.29 3.02
CA TRP A 432 10.65 -2.11 2.79
C TRP A 432 10.98 -3.29 1.86
N PRO A 433 11.87 -4.22 2.28
CA PRO A 433 12.33 -5.30 1.41
C PRO A 433 11.23 -6.35 1.17
N PRO A 434 11.37 -7.23 0.16
CA PRO A 434 10.58 -8.44 0.04
C PRO A 434 10.61 -9.26 1.33
N LEU A 435 9.52 -9.98 1.66
CA LEU A 435 9.48 -10.81 2.88
C LEU A 435 10.42 -12.00 2.79
N SER A 436 10.77 -12.42 1.56
CA SER A 436 11.71 -13.50 1.28
C SER A 436 13.18 -13.14 1.55
N ILE A 437 13.50 -11.87 1.86
CA ILE A 437 14.88 -11.43 2.14
C ILE A 437 15.55 -12.30 3.22
N THR A 438 16.79 -12.71 3.00
CA THR A 438 17.58 -13.42 4.02
C THR A 438 18.10 -12.46 5.09
N LEU A 439 18.62 -13.01 6.21
CA LEU A 439 19.21 -12.16 7.25
C LEU A 439 20.48 -11.46 6.76
N GLU A 440 21.30 -12.13 5.97
CA GLU A 440 22.52 -11.59 5.37
C GLU A 440 22.21 -10.47 4.36
N GLU A 441 21.19 -10.67 3.52
CA GLU A 441 20.73 -9.64 2.59
C GLU A 441 20.14 -8.44 3.33
N LEU A 442 19.40 -8.68 4.42
CA LEU A 442 18.86 -7.62 5.26
C LEU A 442 19.97 -6.82 5.94
N ASP A 443 21.01 -7.49 6.46
CA ASP A 443 22.19 -6.84 7.00
C ASP A 443 22.89 -5.96 5.96
N HIS A 444 23.05 -6.46 4.73
CA HIS A 444 23.62 -5.70 3.62
C HIS A 444 22.77 -4.48 3.27
N LEU A 445 21.45 -4.67 3.12
CA LEU A 445 20.50 -3.59 2.81
C LEU A 445 20.58 -2.46 3.83
N LEU A 446 20.59 -2.80 5.11
CA LEU A 446 20.59 -1.81 6.19
C LEU A 446 21.95 -1.15 6.41
N ALA A 447 23.06 -1.86 6.12
CA ALA A 447 24.39 -1.27 6.06
C ALA A 447 24.48 -0.25 4.90
N ALA A 448 23.98 -0.60 3.71
CA ALA A 448 23.90 0.31 2.56
C ALA A 448 23.01 1.53 2.85
N THR A 449 21.88 1.32 3.56
CA THR A 449 21.00 2.40 4.02
C THR A 449 21.76 3.37 4.93
N ALA A 450 22.48 2.86 5.93
CA ALA A 450 23.28 3.68 6.84
C ALA A 450 24.40 4.44 6.12
N ALA A 451 25.08 3.78 5.18
CA ALA A 451 26.13 4.42 4.36
C ALA A 451 25.56 5.54 3.48
N GLY A 452 24.41 5.31 2.84
CA GLY A 452 23.71 6.33 2.05
C GLY A 452 23.29 7.55 2.88
N ILE A 453 22.79 7.33 4.11
CA ILE A 453 22.46 8.43 5.04
C ILE A 453 23.70 9.23 5.40
N ARG A 454 24.79 8.58 5.84
CA ARG A 454 26.05 9.25 6.19
C ARG A 454 26.63 10.07 5.03
N ALA A 455 26.61 9.52 3.84
CA ALA A 455 27.17 10.19 2.65
C ALA A 455 26.54 11.55 2.34
N VAL A 456 25.35 11.84 2.88
CA VAL A 456 24.64 13.10 2.61
C VAL A 456 24.43 13.96 3.85
N THR A 457 24.70 13.43 5.03
CA THR A 457 24.47 14.14 6.31
C THR A 457 25.75 14.46 7.08
N GLU A 458 26.86 13.76 6.81
CA GLU A 458 28.16 13.94 7.47
C GLU A 458 29.18 14.67 6.56
N VAL A 459 28.72 15.55 5.67
CA VAL A 459 29.56 16.31 4.70
C VAL A 459 29.78 17.73 5.18
#